data_e43540d5ba20ee0e6d7d45797bbfab80
#
_entry.id   e43540d5ba20ee0e6d7d45797bbfab80
#
_cell.length_a   1.000
_cell.length_b   1.000
_cell.length_c   1.000
_cell.angle_alpha   90.00
_cell.angle_beta   90.00
_cell.angle_gamma   90.00
#
_symmetry.space_group_name_H-M   'P 1'
#
loop_
_entity.id
_entity.type
_entity.pdbx_description
1 polymer ?
#
loop_
_entity_poly.entity_id
_entity_poly.type
_entity_poly.pdbx_seq_one_letter_code
_entity_poly.pdbx_strand_id
1 'polypeptide(L)'
;MTRCLPLEKGRCLRRRRRGSTFLKRSTSQSSSHCSADSSPCRRRAKTRPLSHPRFARLTALLIEGEPRNSPTLCLPSQEAERFDLNNNTRNMEFYPQTGVILNPERLAKTEYFLEKMGLRYEGGADYTVQLCSEYGELLGNGCLCGNILKYIAVDERLQGEGAALTIVSELVSEAYRRGITKLFLFTKASNEMLFRGAGFYTLAATRDVCFMENTRSGLSRWLETVPRFEGNIGAAVMNCNPFTLGHRFLIRTAAEQVDHLYVFVVSEDSSRFSFADRIEMVRRGTRDLLNVCVIPSGEYMISKATFPTYFIKDTANAESMYAALDVTLFGSKIAKALGITRRFVGTEPYCGVTRNYNEVMKELLPKYGVEVCEIERTGGISASRVREALDKGDITALDELVPESTLNYIMRKETL
;
A
#
# COMPACT_ATOMS: atom_id res chain seq x y z
N MET A 1 -11.03 -0.52 -69.63
CA MET A 1 -9.87 -0.60 -70.55
C MET A 1 -8.67 -0.93 -69.68
N THR A 2 -8.33 -2.15 -69.78
CA THR A 2 -7.20 -2.88 -70.36
C THR A 2 -6.05 -2.99 -69.32
N ARG A 3 -5.94 -4.16 -68.72
CA ARG A 3 -5.04 -5.33 -68.99
C ARG A 3 -3.68 -5.16 -68.31
N CYS A 4 -3.35 -6.01 -67.46
CA CYS A 4 -2.77 -7.40 -67.42
C CYS A 4 -1.25 -7.35 -67.18
N LEU A 5 -0.84 -7.94 -66.10
CA LEU A 5 0.11 -9.05 -65.80
C LEU A 5 1.14 -9.44 -66.94
N PRO A 6 2.20 -10.25 -66.68
CA PRO A 6 2.59 -11.12 -65.57
C PRO A 6 4.13 -11.36 -65.35
N LEU A 7 4.52 -12.13 -64.32
CA LEU A 7 5.49 -13.27 -64.21
C LEU A 7 6.96 -13.06 -64.61
N GLU A 8 7.94 -13.56 -63.84
CA GLU A 8 8.55 -14.91 -63.74
C GLU A 8 9.70 -14.88 -62.66
N LYS A 9 9.75 -15.79 -61.69
CA LYS A 9 10.46 -17.06 -61.58
C LYS A 9 12.00 -17.03 -61.68
N GLY A 10 12.64 -17.60 -60.68
CA GLY A 10 13.98 -18.23 -60.79
C GLY A 10 14.61 -18.48 -59.43
N ARG A 11 14.35 -19.62 -58.82
CA ARG A 11 15.21 -20.79 -58.42
C ARG A 11 16.53 -20.42 -57.73
N CYS A 12 16.67 -20.79 -56.49
CA CYS A 12 17.16 -22.05 -55.93
C CYS A 12 18.63 -22.40 -56.23
N LEU A 13 19.46 -22.41 -55.19
CA LEU A 13 20.58 -23.39 -55.11
C LEU A 13 20.96 -23.66 -53.63
N ARG A 14 20.84 -24.93 -53.30
CA ARG A 14 21.40 -25.65 -52.12
C ARG A 14 22.86 -25.93 -52.34
N ARG A 15 23.65 -26.02 -51.26
CA ARG A 15 24.68 -27.08 -51.00
C ARG A 15 25.30 -26.78 -49.61
N ARG A 16 25.08 -27.67 -48.67
CA ARG A 16 25.77 -28.91 -48.25
C ARG A 16 27.14 -28.67 -47.61
N ARG A 17 27.16 -28.93 -46.32
CA ARG A 17 27.78 -30.05 -45.55
C ARG A 17 29.32 -30.13 -45.52
N ARG A 18 29.83 -30.21 -44.33
CA ARG A 18 30.73 -31.19 -43.70
C ARG A 18 31.38 -30.50 -42.50
N GLY A 19 31.54 -31.03 -41.33
CA GLY A 19 31.57 -32.36 -40.80
C GLY A 19 32.73 -32.50 -39.86
N SER A 20 32.47 -33.20 -38.77
CA SER A 20 33.41 -33.97 -37.96
C SER A 20 34.34 -33.16 -37.00
N THR A 21 34.73 -33.58 -35.83
CA THR A 21 34.58 -34.84 -35.05
C THR A 21 35.22 -34.62 -33.69
N PHE A 22 34.64 -35.19 -32.64
CA PHE A 22 35.26 -35.86 -31.50
C PHE A 22 36.49 -35.28 -30.78
N LEU A 23 36.38 -35.12 -29.44
CA LEU A 23 37.13 -35.99 -28.54
C LEU A 23 36.61 -35.87 -27.08
N LYS A 24 36.26 -37.01 -26.54
CA LYS A 24 36.07 -37.36 -25.11
C LYS A 24 37.43 -37.56 -24.44
N ARG A 25 37.49 -37.26 -23.15
CA ARG A 25 38.19 -38.04 -22.06
C ARG A 25 37.97 -37.24 -20.79
N SER A 26 37.27 -37.67 -19.79
CA SER A 26 37.32 -38.82 -18.85
C SER A 26 38.43 -38.71 -17.80
N THR A 27 37.92 -38.83 -16.55
CA THR A 27 38.58 -39.39 -15.33
C THR A 27 39.58 -38.47 -14.65
N SER A 28 39.67 -38.35 -13.33
CA SER A 28 39.37 -39.26 -12.22
C SER A 28 39.50 -38.52 -10.89
N GLN A 29 38.69 -38.93 -9.95
CA GLN A 29 38.88 -39.11 -8.52
C GLN A 29 40.28 -38.81 -7.92
N SER A 30 40.28 -38.09 -6.80
CA SER A 30 40.90 -38.68 -5.60
C SER A 30 40.43 -37.97 -4.33
N SER A 31 39.93 -38.77 -3.45
CA SER A 31 39.65 -38.57 -2.04
C SER A 31 40.94 -38.41 -1.23
N SER A 32 40.92 -37.60 -0.19
CA SER A 32 41.68 -37.91 1.01
C SER A 32 41.03 -37.31 2.25
N HIS A 33 40.65 -38.17 3.15
CA HIS A 33 40.35 -37.95 4.55
C HIS A 33 41.52 -37.29 5.27
N CYS A 34 41.26 -36.44 6.22
CA CYS A 34 41.89 -36.54 7.53
C CYS A 34 40.99 -35.90 8.61
N SER A 35 40.90 -36.64 9.65
CA SER A 35 40.11 -36.55 10.86
C SER A 35 40.77 -35.72 11.95
N ALA A 36 39.88 -35.32 12.91
CA ALA A 36 40.11 -35.23 14.37
C ALA A 36 40.70 -33.90 14.91
N ASP A 37 40.04 -33.25 15.75
CA ASP A 37 39.83 -33.34 17.16
C ASP A 37 39.86 -31.99 17.90
N SER A 38 39.01 -31.90 18.87
CA SER A 38 39.06 -31.12 20.14
C SER A 38 38.27 -29.81 20.25
N SER A 39 37.12 -29.94 20.92
CA SER A 39 36.44 -28.93 21.76
C SER A 39 37.24 -28.67 23.06
N PRO A 40 36.79 -27.77 23.97
CA PRO A 40 35.88 -26.62 23.89
C PRO A 40 36.45 -25.37 24.59
N CYS A 41 35.95 -24.20 24.26
CA CYS A 41 36.10 -23.05 25.17
C CYS A 41 34.80 -22.24 25.26
N ARG A 42 34.10 -22.45 26.40
CA ARG A 42 32.97 -21.63 26.82
C ARG A 42 33.46 -20.20 27.13
N ARG A 43 32.98 -19.20 26.37
CA ARG A 43 32.91 -17.84 26.85
C ARG A 43 31.48 -17.36 26.77
N ARG A 44 30.86 -17.17 27.94
CA ARG A 44 29.62 -16.47 28.15
C ARG A 44 29.79 -15.05 27.67
N ALA A 45 29.14 -14.67 26.56
CA ALA A 45 28.91 -13.30 26.21
C ALA A 45 27.64 -12.82 26.93
N LYS A 46 27.81 -11.93 27.89
CA LYS A 46 26.72 -11.14 28.48
C LYS A 46 26.22 -10.18 27.39
N THR A 47 25.05 -10.43 26.86
CA THR A 47 24.34 -9.48 26.02
C THR A 47 23.83 -8.33 26.88
N ARG A 48 24.44 -7.17 26.75
CA ARG A 48 23.87 -5.90 27.20
C ARG A 48 22.83 -5.46 26.16
N PRO A 49 21.66 -4.94 26.55
CA PRO A 49 20.72 -4.35 25.59
C PRO A 49 21.33 -3.05 25.05
N LEU A 50 21.39 -2.96 23.72
CA LEU A 50 21.73 -1.74 23.00
C LEU A 50 20.55 -0.77 23.12
N SER A 51 20.59 0.12 24.09
CA SER A 51 19.76 1.31 24.11
C SER A 51 20.23 2.27 23.00
N HIS A 52 19.42 2.44 21.99
CA HIS A 52 19.70 3.36 20.89
C HIS A 52 19.58 4.80 21.38
N PRO A 53 20.63 5.66 21.27
CA PRO A 53 20.65 7.00 21.89
C PRO A 53 19.72 8.04 21.22
N ARG A 54 19.02 7.69 20.14
CA ARG A 54 18.15 8.65 19.43
C ARG A 54 16.75 8.84 20.02
N PHE A 55 16.26 7.92 20.84
CA PHE A 55 14.93 8.04 21.43
C PHE A 55 14.91 8.77 22.78
N ALA A 56 16.03 8.80 23.51
CA ALA A 56 16.14 9.52 24.78
C ALA A 56 16.18 11.07 24.65
N ARG A 57 16.36 11.61 23.43
CA ARG A 57 16.41 13.08 23.21
C ARG A 57 15.04 13.71 22.90
N LEU A 58 14.01 12.92 22.62
CA LEU A 58 12.68 13.49 22.32
C LEU A 58 11.86 13.78 23.58
N THR A 59 12.19 13.17 24.71
CA THR A 59 11.49 13.39 25.99
C THR A 59 12.04 14.57 26.80
N ALA A 60 13.22 15.08 26.46
CA ALA A 60 13.89 16.15 27.20
C ALA A 60 13.68 17.57 26.64
N LEU A 61 12.96 17.73 25.51
CA LEU A 61 12.80 19.03 24.82
C LEU A 61 11.44 19.70 25.02
N LEU A 62 10.63 19.20 25.97
CA LEU A 62 9.30 19.77 26.26
C LEU A 62 9.18 20.41 27.66
N ILE A 63 10.30 20.61 28.38
CA ILE A 63 10.29 21.31 29.65
C ILE A 63 11.43 22.35 29.64
N GLU A 64 11.21 23.49 28.99
CA GLU A 64 11.87 24.75 29.26
C GLU A 64 11.17 25.86 28.52
N GLY A 65 10.50 26.74 29.28
CA GLY A 65 9.87 27.96 28.77
C GLY A 65 9.07 28.69 29.80
N GLU A 66 9.71 29.11 30.92
CA GLU A 66 9.14 30.14 31.79
C GLU A 66 9.38 31.55 31.17
N PRO A 67 8.45 32.50 31.40
CA PRO A 67 8.85 33.89 31.61
C PRO A 67 8.49 34.38 33.01
N ARG A 68 9.53 34.90 33.68
CA ARG A 68 9.43 35.66 34.91
C ARG A 68 8.69 36.97 34.67
N ASN A 69 7.76 37.34 35.54
CA ASN A 69 7.75 38.63 36.26
C ASN A 69 6.53 38.74 37.17
N SER A 70 6.81 38.90 38.47
CA SER A 70 5.84 39.34 39.50
C SER A 70 5.69 40.87 39.45
N PRO A 71 4.60 41.44 40.03
CA PRO A 71 4.77 41.99 41.36
C PRO A 71 3.64 41.65 42.34
N THR A 72 4.05 41.59 43.56
CA THR A 72 3.38 41.46 44.84
C THR A 72 2.28 42.50 45.09
N LEU A 73 1.13 42.08 45.61
CA LEU A 73 0.25 42.92 46.45
C LEU A 73 -0.44 42.07 47.51
N CYS A 74 -0.39 42.57 48.77
CA CYS A 74 -0.86 41.94 49.97
C CYS A 74 -2.39 42.01 50.19
N LEU A 75 -2.95 40.89 50.65
CA LEU A 75 -3.98 40.52 51.64
C LEU A 75 -5.15 41.47 51.96
N PRO A 76 -6.35 40.95 52.34
CA PRO A 76 -6.52 40.22 53.58
C PRO A 76 -7.43 38.96 53.54
N SER A 77 -7.24 38.16 54.58
CA SER A 77 -7.95 36.98 55.03
C SER A 77 -9.46 37.10 55.14
N GLN A 78 -10.18 36.11 54.55
CA GLN A 78 -11.41 35.56 55.11
C GLN A 78 -11.57 34.09 54.69
N GLU A 79 -12.06 33.32 55.61
CA GLU A 79 -12.31 31.89 55.56
C GLU A 79 -13.01 31.45 54.26
N ALA A 80 -12.34 30.62 53.46
CA ALA A 80 -12.95 29.85 52.42
C ALA A 80 -12.85 28.38 52.80
N GLU A 81 -14.01 27.81 53.03
CA GLU A 81 -14.25 26.39 53.20
C GLU A 81 -13.40 25.58 52.19
N ARG A 82 -12.59 24.68 52.73
CA ARG A 82 -11.86 23.69 51.98
C ARG A 82 -12.86 22.78 51.29
N PHE A 83 -13.18 23.07 50.03
CA PHE A 83 -13.58 22.04 49.11
C PHE A 83 -12.31 21.25 48.76
N ASP A 84 -12.12 20.14 49.44
CA ASP A 84 -11.23 19.07 49.01
C ASP A 84 -11.77 18.50 47.69
N LEU A 85 -11.45 19.15 46.60
CA LEU A 85 -11.43 18.52 45.29
C LEU A 85 -10.27 17.51 45.35
N ASN A 86 -10.59 16.33 45.88
CA ASN A 86 -9.75 15.16 45.81
C ASN A 86 -9.37 14.96 44.33
N ASN A 87 -8.17 15.37 44.03
CA ASN A 87 -7.44 15.06 42.82
C ASN A 87 -7.15 13.55 42.85
N ASN A 88 -8.21 12.76 42.59
CA ASN A 88 -8.11 11.31 42.47
C ASN A 88 -7.80 10.94 41.02
N THR A 89 -6.83 11.63 40.38
CA THR A 89 -6.11 11.11 39.21
C THR A 89 -5.14 10.06 39.76
N ARG A 90 -5.69 8.89 40.16
CA ARG A 90 -4.88 7.69 40.26
C ARG A 90 -4.30 7.47 38.87
N ASN A 91 -2.98 7.55 38.71
CA ASN A 91 -2.29 6.99 37.55
C ASN A 91 -2.80 5.57 37.39
N MET A 92 -3.65 5.34 36.42
CA MET A 92 -4.22 4.02 36.15
C MET A 92 -3.09 3.18 35.58
N GLU A 93 -2.58 2.23 36.35
CA GLU A 93 -1.56 1.30 35.86
C GLU A 93 -2.16 0.40 34.78
N PHE A 94 -1.46 0.26 33.69
CA PHE A 94 -1.81 -0.65 32.60
C PHE A 94 -0.62 -1.50 32.20
N TYR A 95 -0.91 -2.71 31.75
CA TYR A 95 0.10 -3.69 31.36
C TYR A 95 -0.09 -4.05 29.89
N PRO A 96 0.97 -4.01 29.05
CA PRO A 96 0.88 -4.41 27.65
C PRO A 96 0.79 -5.93 27.54
N GLN A 97 -0.22 -6.41 26.84
CA GLN A 97 -0.35 -7.79 26.36
C GLN A 97 -0.17 -7.81 24.86
N THR A 98 0.80 -8.58 24.39
CA THR A 98 1.18 -8.58 22.97
C THR A 98 1.06 -9.98 22.35
N GLY A 99 0.93 -10.05 21.03
CA GLY A 99 0.91 -11.29 20.26
C GLY A 99 -0.29 -11.44 19.35
N VAL A 100 -0.39 -12.59 18.70
CA VAL A 100 -1.52 -12.92 17.82
C VAL A 100 -2.74 -13.28 18.69
N ILE A 101 -3.92 -12.80 18.32
CA ILE A 101 -5.17 -13.20 18.99
C ILE A 101 -5.64 -14.55 18.42
N LEU A 102 -5.30 -15.62 19.12
CA LEU A 102 -5.73 -16.97 18.76
C LEU A 102 -6.93 -17.46 19.59
N ASN A 103 -7.18 -16.84 20.75
CA ASN A 103 -8.24 -17.21 21.67
C ASN A 103 -9.55 -16.49 21.30
N PRO A 104 -10.67 -17.23 21.06
CA PRO A 104 -11.98 -16.64 20.74
C PRO A 104 -12.49 -15.65 21.82
N GLU A 105 -12.23 -15.92 23.11
CA GLU A 105 -12.65 -15.03 24.19
C GLU A 105 -11.91 -13.69 24.12
N ARG A 106 -10.60 -13.73 23.85
CA ARG A 106 -9.80 -12.51 23.70
C ARG A 106 -10.23 -11.73 22.44
N LEU A 107 -10.59 -12.44 21.37
CA LEU A 107 -11.14 -11.83 20.16
C LEU A 107 -12.45 -11.11 20.46
N ALA A 108 -13.40 -11.76 21.12
CA ALA A 108 -14.68 -11.17 21.47
C ALA A 108 -14.53 -9.93 22.36
N LYS A 109 -13.60 -9.96 23.34
CA LYS A 109 -13.25 -8.78 24.16
C LYS A 109 -12.69 -7.64 23.32
N THR A 110 -11.88 -7.97 22.32
CA THR A 110 -11.30 -6.97 21.42
C THR A 110 -12.36 -6.33 20.54
N GLU A 111 -13.25 -7.15 19.95
CA GLU A 111 -14.36 -6.67 19.13
C GLU A 111 -15.29 -5.76 19.91
N TYR A 112 -15.70 -6.17 21.12
CA TYR A 112 -16.52 -5.37 22.02
C TYR A 112 -15.86 -4.03 22.38
N PHE A 113 -14.57 -4.05 22.72
CA PHE A 113 -13.82 -2.83 23.03
C PHE A 113 -13.76 -1.89 21.85
N LEU A 114 -13.43 -2.40 20.65
CA LEU A 114 -13.34 -1.61 19.44
C LEU A 114 -14.70 -1.01 19.06
N GLU A 115 -15.77 -1.77 19.17
CA GLU A 115 -17.13 -1.29 18.93
C GLU A 115 -17.50 -0.14 19.88
N LYS A 116 -17.21 -0.28 21.18
CA LYS A 116 -17.36 0.79 22.18
C LYS A 116 -16.58 2.05 21.77
N MET A 117 -15.39 1.91 21.17
CA MET A 117 -14.58 3.01 20.66
C MET A 117 -15.04 3.52 19.28
N GLY A 118 -16.14 2.99 18.74
CA GLY A 118 -16.69 3.35 17.43
C GLY A 118 -15.87 2.84 16.25
N LEU A 119 -15.16 1.73 16.45
CA LEU A 119 -14.38 1.01 15.44
C LEU A 119 -15.01 -0.37 15.21
N ARG A 120 -14.93 -0.87 13.98
CA ARG A 120 -15.39 -2.22 13.62
C ARG A 120 -14.19 -3.12 13.34
N TYR A 121 -14.09 -4.28 14.00
CA TYR A 121 -13.02 -5.22 13.69
C TYR A 121 -13.31 -5.98 12.38
N GLU A 122 -12.42 -5.89 11.41
CA GLU A 122 -12.55 -6.52 10.08
C GLU A 122 -11.55 -7.69 9.91
N GLY A 123 -10.85 -8.06 10.97
CA GLY A 123 -9.85 -9.12 10.94
C GLY A 123 -8.48 -8.69 10.39
N GLY A 124 -7.66 -9.69 10.02
CA GLY A 124 -6.37 -9.47 9.36
C GLY A 124 -5.24 -8.98 10.25
N ALA A 125 -5.36 -9.11 11.57
CA ALA A 125 -4.31 -8.74 12.50
C ALA A 125 -3.23 -9.83 12.59
N ASP A 126 -2.01 -9.48 12.20
CA ASP A 126 -0.83 -10.36 12.33
C ASP A 126 -0.19 -10.27 13.71
N TYR A 127 -0.43 -9.15 14.39
CA TYR A 127 0.06 -8.89 15.74
C TYR A 127 -0.78 -7.81 16.39
N THR A 128 -1.01 -7.96 17.69
CA THR A 128 -1.84 -7.06 18.47
C THR A 128 -1.10 -6.63 19.74
N VAL A 129 -1.23 -5.36 20.06
CA VAL A 129 -0.81 -4.76 21.32
C VAL A 129 -2.07 -4.30 22.07
N GLN A 130 -2.26 -4.80 23.26
CA GLN A 130 -3.39 -4.47 24.14
C GLN A 130 -2.88 -3.90 25.46
N LEU A 131 -3.50 -2.86 25.95
CA LEU A 131 -3.25 -2.32 27.27
C LEU A 131 -4.39 -2.79 28.19
N CYS A 132 -4.04 -3.53 29.23
CA CYS A 132 -5.01 -4.07 30.19
C CYS A 132 -4.78 -3.47 31.58
N SER A 133 -5.87 -3.25 32.32
CA SER A 133 -5.79 -2.92 33.74
C SER A 133 -5.31 -4.12 34.58
N GLU A 134 -4.99 -3.91 35.83
CA GLU A 134 -4.68 -4.97 36.82
C GLU A 134 -5.82 -6.01 36.94
N TYR A 135 -7.06 -5.62 36.66
CA TYR A 135 -8.24 -6.51 36.68
C TYR A 135 -8.50 -7.20 35.33
N GLY A 136 -7.62 -7.03 34.31
CA GLY A 136 -7.76 -7.61 33.00
C GLY A 136 -8.78 -6.93 32.08
N GLU A 137 -9.22 -5.70 32.44
CA GLU A 137 -10.05 -4.88 31.56
C GLU A 137 -9.21 -4.33 30.40
N LEU A 138 -9.73 -4.42 29.18
CA LEU A 138 -9.05 -3.88 27.98
C LEU A 138 -9.25 -2.36 27.92
N LEU A 139 -8.16 -1.62 27.99
CA LEU A 139 -8.12 -0.15 27.99
C LEU A 139 -7.50 0.46 26.73
N GLY A 140 -6.79 -0.34 25.96
CA GLY A 140 -6.21 0.11 24.70
C GLY A 140 -5.93 -1.05 23.76
N ASN A 141 -6.00 -0.80 22.46
CA ASN A 141 -5.74 -1.79 21.44
C ASN A 141 -5.07 -1.16 20.22
N GLY A 142 -4.22 -1.93 19.54
CA GLY A 142 -3.68 -1.61 18.23
C GLY A 142 -3.16 -2.86 17.56
N CYS A 143 -3.23 -2.92 16.24
CA CYS A 143 -2.84 -4.09 15.46
C CYS A 143 -1.88 -3.73 14.33
N LEU A 144 -0.98 -4.66 14.02
CA LEU A 144 -0.20 -4.71 12.79
C LEU A 144 -0.91 -5.65 11.82
N CYS A 145 -1.18 -5.18 10.60
CA CYS A 145 -1.80 -5.93 9.51
C CYS A 145 -0.91 -5.76 8.28
N GLY A 146 -0.04 -6.74 8.00
CA GLY A 146 1.04 -6.56 7.03
C GLY A 146 1.96 -5.41 7.44
N ASN A 147 1.99 -4.35 6.67
CA ASN A 147 2.73 -3.13 6.97
C ASN A 147 1.83 -1.92 7.35
N ILE A 148 0.58 -2.19 7.69
CA ILE A 148 -0.39 -1.14 8.06
C ILE A 148 -0.74 -1.27 9.55
N LEU A 149 -0.63 -0.17 10.30
CA LEU A 149 -1.13 -0.09 11.66
C LEU A 149 -2.64 0.18 11.62
N LYS A 150 -3.43 -0.67 12.30
CA LYS A 150 -4.90 -0.61 12.32
C LYS A 150 -5.43 -0.71 13.76
N TYR A 151 -6.69 -0.37 13.94
CA TYR A 151 -7.46 -0.58 15.18
C TYR A 151 -6.82 0.05 16.43
N ILE A 152 -6.15 1.20 16.24
CA ILE A 152 -5.56 1.95 17.38
C ILE A 152 -6.68 2.69 18.08
N ALA A 153 -6.96 2.27 19.28
CA ALA A 153 -7.97 2.86 20.17
C ALA A 153 -7.49 2.85 21.63
N VAL A 154 -7.86 3.88 22.37
CA VAL A 154 -7.52 4.03 23.79
C VAL A 154 -8.76 4.52 24.52
N ASP A 155 -9.09 3.88 25.63
CA ASP A 155 -10.19 4.29 26.54
C ASP A 155 -9.99 5.72 27.00
N GLU A 156 -11.08 6.46 27.17
CA GLU A 156 -11.05 7.88 27.56
C GLU A 156 -10.27 8.11 28.87
N ARG A 157 -10.27 7.14 29.77
CA ARG A 157 -9.55 7.17 31.03
C ARG A 157 -8.02 7.23 30.89
N LEU A 158 -7.48 6.79 29.75
CA LEU A 158 -6.04 6.82 29.43
C LEU A 158 -5.68 7.88 28.38
N GLN A 159 -6.63 8.71 27.95
CA GLN A 159 -6.36 9.78 27.00
C GLN A 159 -5.47 10.86 27.65
N GLY A 160 -4.41 11.27 26.93
CA GLY A 160 -3.41 12.21 27.43
C GLY A 160 -2.23 11.56 28.18
N GLU A 161 -2.33 10.28 28.56
CA GLU A 161 -1.32 9.55 29.34
C GLU A 161 -0.25 8.86 28.45
N GLY A 162 -0.19 9.15 27.18
CA GLY A 162 0.78 8.53 26.26
C GLY A 162 0.44 7.09 25.83
N ALA A 163 -0.69 6.53 26.26
CA ALA A 163 -1.09 5.14 25.99
C ALA A 163 -1.12 4.81 24.47
N ALA A 164 -1.65 5.71 23.66
CA ALA A 164 -1.64 5.54 22.20
C ALA A 164 -0.21 5.48 21.62
N LEU A 165 0.71 6.29 22.13
CA LEU A 165 2.11 6.28 21.72
C LEU A 165 2.81 4.99 22.17
N THR A 166 2.47 4.45 23.32
CA THR A 166 2.97 3.14 23.80
C THR A 166 2.56 2.04 22.85
N ILE A 167 1.26 1.97 22.47
CA ILE A 167 0.76 1.00 21.50
C ILE A 167 1.51 1.13 20.16
N VAL A 168 1.63 2.35 19.63
CA VAL A 168 2.30 2.59 18.35
C VAL A 168 3.78 2.19 18.41
N SER A 169 4.49 2.53 19.51
CA SER A 169 5.90 2.18 19.68
C SER A 169 6.13 0.67 19.72
N GLU A 170 5.26 -0.08 20.39
CA GLU A 170 5.33 -1.55 20.43
C GLU A 170 5.04 -2.16 19.05
N LEU A 171 4.02 -1.66 18.34
CA LEU A 171 3.72 -2.13 16.97
C LEU A 171 4.88 -1.85 16.00
N VAL A 172 5.46 -0.66 16.07
CA VAL A 172 6.64 -0.29 15.25
C VAL A 172 7.83 -1.17 15.59
N SER A 173 8.09 -1.42 16.88
CA SER A 173 9.18 -2.29 17.33
C SER A 173 9.01 -3.72 16.84
N GLU A 174 7.78 -4.26 16.87
CA GLU A 174 7.48 -5.59 16.33
C GLU A 174 7.66 -5.64 14.81
N ALA A 175 7.17 -4.63 14.10
CA ALA A 175 7.35 -4.55 12.65
C ALA A 175 8.85 -4.57 12.27
N TYR A 176 9.67 -3.78 12.96
CA TYR A 176 11.12 -3.80 12.74
C TYR A 176 11.77 -5.15 13.06
N ARG A 177 11.31 -5.85 14.12
CA ARG A 177 11.79 -7.22 14.41
C ARG A 177 11.45 -8.22 13.28
N ARG A 178 10.35 -8.00 12.56
CA ARG A 178 9.95 -8.77 11.37
C ARG A 178 10.61 -8.30 10.07
N GLY A 179 11.47 -7.29 10.11
CA GLY A 179 12.10 -6.69 8.93
C GLY A 179 11.20 -5.74 8.14
N ILE A 180 10.03 -5.39 8.67
CA ILE A 180 9.09 -4.43 8.05
C ILE A 180 9.52 -3.02 8.48
N THR A 181 10.21 -2.31 7.59
CA THR A 181 10.76 -0.98 7.88
C THR A 181 9.86 0.16 7.42
N LYS A 182 8.97 -0.10 6.46
CA LYS A 182 8.02 0.87 5.93
C LYS A 182 6.62 0.55 6.46
N LEU A 183 6.06 1.49 7.22
CA LEU A 183 4.76 1.34 7.86
C LEU A 183 3.83 2.46 7.45
N PHE A 184 2.57 2.12 7.30
CA PHE A 184 1.51 3.04 6.98
C PHE A 184 0.41 3.02 8.04
N LEU A 185 -0.36 4.10 8.09
CA LEU A 185 -1.61 4.14 8.82
C LEU A 185 -2.60 5.07 8.13
N PHE A 186 -3.87 4.76 8.36
CA PHE A 186 -4.99 5.62 8.01
C PHE A 186 -5.69 6.04 9.30
N THR A 187 -6.04 7.30 9.39
CA THR A 187 -6.67 7.82 10.60
C THR A 187 -7.63 8.98 10.29
N LYS A 188 -8.49 9.32 11.24
CA LYS A 188 -9.27 10.56 11.16
C LYS A 188 -8.34 11.77 11.12
N ALA A 189 -8.71 12.79 10.36
CA ALA A 189 -7.92 14.03 10.26
C ALA A 189 -7.64 14.67 11.63
N SER A 190 -8.57 14.54 12.59
CA SER A 190 -8.41 15.03 13.97
C SER A 190 -7.23 14.39 14.72
N ASN A 191 -6.80 13.20 14.33
CA ASN A 191 -5.73 12.46 15.00
C ASN A 191 -4.36 12.64 14.33
N GLU A 192 -4.27 13.44 13.27
CA GLU A 192 -3.02 13.65 12.52
C GLU A 192 -1.85 14.04 13.43
N MET A 193 -2.08 15.00 14.32
CA MET A 193 -1.05 15.52 15.22
C MET A 193 -0.53 14.46 16.21
N LEU A 194 -1.39 13.58 16.70
CA LEU A 194 -1.00 12.47 17.56
C LEU A 194 0.01 11.55 16.85
N PHE A 195 -0.30 11.14 15.62
CA PHE A 195 0.57 10.23 14.86
C PHE A 195 1.83 10.92 14.30
N ARG A 196 1.77 12.23 14.05
CA ARG A 196 2.99 13.02 13.77
C ARG A 196 3.94 13.00 14.97
N GLY A 197 3.41 13.11 16.19
CA GLY A 197 4.18 12.95 17.42
C GLY A 197 4.78 11.54 17.57
N ALA A 198 4.13 10.52 17.01
CA ALA A 198 4.61 9.14 16.95
C ALA A 198 5.61 8.86 15.81
N GLY A 199 6.04 9.87 15.05
CA GLY A 199 7.04 9.75 13.98
C GLY A 199 6.47 9.38 12.61
N PHE A 200 5.16 9.55 12.39
CA PHE A 200 4.54 9.39 11.08
C PHE A 200 4.43 10.72 10.33
N TYR A 201 4.51 10.67 9.01
CA TYR A 201 4.47 11.81 8.11
C TYR A 201 3.27 11.71 7.19
N THR A 202 2.52 12.79 7.05
CA THR A 202 1.33 12.85 6.22
C THR A 202 1.67 12.79 4.74
N LEU A 203 1.19 11.77 4.06
CA LEU A 203 1.27 11.61 2.61
C LEU A 203 0.16 12.38 1.91
N ALA A 204 -1.08 12.18 2.38
CA ALA A 204 -2.26 12.92 1.94
C ALA A 204 -3.24 13.08 3.10
N ALA A 205 -4.02 14.16 3.06
CA ALA A 205 -5.09 14.43 4.00
C ALA A 205 -6.28 15.04 3.27
N THR A 206 -7.48 14.62 3.66
CA THR A 206 -8.75 15.23 3.32
C THR A 206 -9.35 15.88 4.58
N ARG A 207 -10.58 16.41 4.49
CA ARG A 207 -11.27 16.90 5.67
C ARG A 207 -11.44 15.84 6.77
N ASP A 208 -11.64 14.59 6.37
CA ASP A 208 -12.09 13.52 7.26
C ASP A 208 -10.99 12.51 7.58
N VAL A 209 -10.07 12.25 6.66
CA VAL A 209 -9.11 11.15 6.72
C VAL A 209 -7.70 11.59 6.32
N CYS A 210 -6.70 11.04 7.02
CA CYS A 210 -5.28 11.16 6.69
C CYS A 210 -4.68 9.79 6.36
N PHE A 211 -3.77 9.76 5.40
CA PHE A 211 -2.87 8.66 5.09
C PHE A 211 -1.44 9.06 5.45
N MET A 212 -0.78 8.26 6.25
CA MET A 212 0.52 8.59 6.82
C MET A 212 1.52 7.43 6.70
N GLU A 213 2.81 7.76 6.68
CA GLU A 213 3.94 6.84 6.54
C GLU A 213 4.97 7.14 7.64
N ASN A 214 5.63 6.12 8.21
CA ASN A 214 6.69 6.28 9.22
C ASN A 214 8.03 6.76 8.66
N THR A 215 8.12 6.99 7.35
CA THR A 215 9.36 7.39 6.66
C THR A 215 9.18 8.72 5.93
N ARG A 216 9.93 9.74 6.30
CA ARG A 216 9.82 11.08 5.68
C ARG A 216 10.09 11.10 4.18
N SER A 217 10.92 10.20 3.69
CA SER A 217 11.38 10.15 2.29
C SER A 217 10.92 8.93 1.52
N GLY A 218 9.96 8.15 2.04
CA GLY A 218 9.54 6.91 1.38
C GLY A 218 8.92 7.15 0.01
N LEU A 219 7.93 8.03 -0.07
CA LEU A 219 7.33 8.43 -1.34
C LEU A 219 8.36 9.04 -2.31
N SER A 220 9.26 9.90 -1.84
CA SER A 220 10.28 10.52 -2.69
C SER A 220 11.22 9.47 -3.28
N ARG A 221 11.68 8.51 -2.47
CA ARG A 221 12.53 7.40 -2.94
C ARG A 221 11.81 6.51 -3.96
N TRP A 222 10.52 6.25 -3.76
CA TRP A 222 9.75 5.52 -4.77
C TRP A 222 9.64 6.32 -6.07
N LEU A 223 9.36 7.62 -6.01
CA LEU A 223 9.30 8.49 -7.17
C LEU A 223 10.65 8.61 -7.92
N GLU A 224 11.78 8.46 -7.24
CA GLU A 224 13.11 8.40 -7.84
C GLU A 224 13.34 7.14 -8.69
N THR A 225 12.60 6.06 -8.42
CA THR A 225 12.66 4.82 -9.24
C THR A 225 11.83 4.91 -10.52
N VAL A 226 10.97 5.92 -10.65
CA VAL A 226 10.09 6.11 -11.80
C VAL A 226 10.84 6.92 -12.87
N PRO A 227 10.94 6.43 -14.11
CA PRO A 227 11.52 7.18 -15.21
C PRO A 227 10.86 8.55 -15.37
N ARG A 228 11.65 9.58 -15.71
CA ARG A 228 11.17 10.95 -15.94
C ARG A 228 11.09 11.22 -17.43
N PHE A 229 10.04 11.90 -17.83
CA PHE A 229 9.80 12.33 -19.20
C PHE A 229 9.51 13.81 -19.26
N GLU A 230 9.69 14.40 -20.43
CA GLU A 230 9.33 15.78 -20.76
C GLU A 230 8.17 15.78 -21.77
N GLY A 231 7.52 16.93 -21.94
CA GLY A 231 6.39 17.08 -22.88
C GLY A 231 5.03 16.90 -22.19
N ASN A 232 4.03 16.53 -23.00
CA ASN A 232 2.68 16.27 -22.53
C ASN A 232 2.61 14.85 -21.95
N ILE A 233 2.44 14.74 -20.62
CA ILE A 233 2.53 13.49 -19.90
C ILE A 233 1.15 13.07 -19.39
N GLY A 234 0.75 11.88 -19.77
CA GLY A 234 -0.48 11.24 -19.28
C GLY A 234 -0.23 10.14 -18.27
N ALA A 235 -1.28 9.74 -17.58
CA ALA A 235 -1.28 8.58 -16.70
C ALA A 235 -2.59 7.80 -16.74
N ALA A 236 -2.49 6.48 -16.65
CA ALA A 236 -3.61 5.58 -16.35
C ALA A 236 -3.23 4.71 -15.14
N VAL A 237 -4.20 4.38 -14.29
CA VAL A 237 -4.01 3.44 -13.17
C VAL A 237 -5.00 2.30 -13.34
N MET A 238 -4.52 1.08 -13.28
CA MET A 238 -5.29 -0.12 -13.62
C MET A 238 -4.96 -1.29 -12.70
N ASN A 239 -5.96 -2.11 -12.41
CA ASN A 239 -5.72 -3.38 -11.73
C ASN A 239 -5.33 -4.49 -12.70
N CYS A 240 -5.93 -4.55 -13.90
CA CYS A 240 -5.64 -5.53 -14.96
C CYS A 240 -5.73 -6.99 -14.52
N ASN A 241 -6.84 -7.39 -13.92
CA ASN A 241 -7.04 -8.73 -13.36
C ASN A 241 -8.04 -9.60 -14.16
N PRO A 242 -7.63 -10.19 -15.34
CA PRO A 242 -6.38 -9.99 -16.04
C PRO A 242 -6.38 -8.77 -17.00
N PHE A 243 -5.31 -8.59 -17.78
CA PHE A 243 -5.22 -7.59 -18.85
C PHE A 243 -6.10 -7.97 -20.04
N THR A 244 -6.99 -7.07 -20.47
CA THR A 244 -8.02 -7.31 -21.49
C THR A 244 -7.82 -6.42 -22.71
N LEU A 245 -8.52 -6.74 -23.82
CA LEU A 245 -8.59 -5.86 -25.00
C LEU A 245 -9.16 -4.47 -24.66
N GLY A 246 -10.09 -4.37 -23.70
CA GLY A 246 -10.58 -3.08 -23.20
C GLY A 246 -9.49 -2.25 -22.51
N HIS A 247 -8.64 -2.87 -21.69
CA HIS A 247 -7.49 -2.19 -21.11
C HIS A 247 -6.49 -1.73 -22.17
N ARG A 248 -6.20 -2.60 -23.16
CA ARG A 248 -5.30 -2.26 -24.27
C ARG A 248 -5.85 -1.10 -25.11
N PHE A 249 -7.14 -1.11 -25.40
CA PHE A 249 -7.81 -0.03 -26.13
C PHE A 249 -7.64 1.31 -25.41
N LEU A 250 -7.94 1.35 -24.10
CA LEU A 250 -7.78 2.55 -23.30
C LEU A 250 -6.34 3.06 -23.32
N ILE A 251 -5.35 2.17 -23.10
CA ILE A 251 -3.93 2.54 -23.10
C ILE A 251 -3.50 3.10 -24.47
N ARG A 252 -3.89 2.44 -25.57
CA ARG A 252 -3.57 2.89 -26.90
C ARG A 252 -4.16 4.26 -27.20
N THR A 253 -5.47 4.43 -26.97
CA THR A 253 -6.17 5.70 -27.18
C THR A 253 -5.60 6.83 -26.31
N ALA A 254 -5.17 6.53 -25.08
CA ALA A 254 -4.51 7.50 -24.22
C ALA A 254 -3.10 7.84 -24.73
N ALA A 255 -2.33 6.84 -25.17
CA ALA A 255 -0.97 7.02 -25.70
C ALA A 255 -0.94 7.88 -26.99
N GLU A 256 -1.98 7.81 -27.81
CA GLU A 256 -2.13 8.64 -29.03
C GLU A 256 -2.34 10.14 -28.71
N GLN A 257 -2.67 10.50 -27.46
CA GLN A 257 -2.99 11.86 -27.05
C GLN A 257 -1.88 12.56 -26.24
N VAL A 258 -0.78 11.87 -25.96
CA VAL A 258 0.31 12.37 -25.13
C VAL A 258 1.68 11.95 -25.67
N ASP A 259 2.72 12.69 -25.31
CA ASP A 259 4.09 12.33 -25.68
C ASP A 259 4.56 11.09 -24.89
N HIS A 260 4.16 10.98 -23.63
CA HIS A 260 4.47 9.83 -22.76
C HIS A 260 3.28 9.47 -21.87
N LEU A 261 3.01 8.18 -21.73
CA LEU A 261 1.95 7.64 -20.89
C LEU A 261 2.51 6.72 -19.83
N TYR A 262 2.33 7.09 -18.56
CA TYR A 262 2.53 6.16 -17.45
C TYR A 262 1.31 5.26 -17.29
N VAL A 263 1.55 3.96 -17.22
CA VAL A 263 0.54 2.96 -16.85
C VAL A 263 0.93 2.35 -15.51
N PHE A 264 0.28 2.81 -14.45
CA PHE A 264 0.46 2.26 -13.11
C PHE A 264 -0.39 1.01 -12.95
N VAL A 265 0.26 -0.12 -12.70
CA VAL A 265 -0.44 -1.37 -12.34
C VAL A 265 -0.50 -1.47 -10.82
N VAL A 266 -1.71 -1.59 -10.27
CA VAL A 266 -1.94 -1.66 -8.82
C VAL A 266 -1.19 -2.85 -8.22
N SER A 267 -0.34 -2.61 -7.23
CA SER A 267 0.59 -3.61 -6.69
C SER A 267 -0.05 -4.58 -5.69
N GLU A 268 -1.30 -4.33 -5.28
CA GLU A 268 -2.02 -5.19 -4.35
C GLU A 268 -2.28 -6.60 -4.90
N ASP A 269 -2.17 -7.62 -4.06
CA ASP A 269 -2.23 -9.04 -4.45
C ASP A 269 -3.54 -9.76 -4.04
N SER A 270 -4.61 -9.01 -3.75
CA SER A 270 -5.96 -9.57 -3.45
C SER A 270 -6.72 -10.07 -4.70
N SER A 271 -6.06 -10.20 -5.83
CA SER A 271 -6.64 -10.52 -7.13
C SER A 271 -6.43 -12.00 -7.51
N ARG A 272 -7.25 -12.54 -8.45
CA ARG A 272 -7.07 -13.91 -8.99
C ARG A 272 -5.66 -14.12 -9.58
N PHE A 273 -5.17 -13.12 -10.32
CA PHE A 273 -3.81 -13.12 -10.83
C PHE A 273 -2.90 -12.32 -9.90
N SER A 274 -1.74 -12.88 -9.56
CA SER A 274 -0.75 -12.19 -8.75
C SER A 274 -0.32 -10.86 -9.40
N PHE A 275 0.22 -9.94 -8.60
CA PHE A 275 0.74 -8.68 -9.14
C PHE A 275 1.80 -8.93 -10.23
N ALA A 276 2.68 -9.91 -10.04
CA ALA A 276 3.71 -10.27 -11.01
C ALA A 276 3.10 -10.70 -12.35
N ASP A 277 2.02 -11.48 -12.33
CA ASP A 277 1.31 -11.89 -13.54
C ASP A 277 0.65 -10.70 -14.23
N ARG A 278 -0.03 -9.86 -13.46
CA ARG A 278 -0.78 -8.71 -14.00
C ARG A 278 0.13 -7.70 -14.69
N ILE A 279 1.23 -7.34 -14.07
CA ILE A 279 2.17 -6.38 -14.66
C ILE A 279 2.87 -6.96 -15.90
N GLU A 280 3.17 -8.26 -15.90
CA GLU A 280 3.78 -8.93 -17.05
C GLU A 280 2.82 -9.00 -18.23
N MET A 281 1.53 -9.33 -18.01
CA MET A 281 0.50 -9.30 -19.06
C MET A 281 0.35 -7.89 -19.67
N VAL A 282 0.37 -6.84 -18.85
CA VAL A 282 0.32 -5.46 -19.33
C VAL A 282 1.55 -5.14 -20.18
N ARG A 283 2.76 -5.44 -19.71
CA ARG A 283 4.02 -5.19 -20.43
C ARG A 283 4.04 -5.88 -21.79
N ARG A 284 3.63 -7.16 -21.85
CA ARG A 284 3.55 -7.89 -23.12
C ARG A 284 2.49 -7.33 -24.05
N GLY A 285 1.33 -6.97 -23.48
CA GLY A 285 0.21 -6.48 -24.24
C GLY A 285 0.34 -5.04 -24.74
N THR A 286 1.34 -4.28 -24.27
CA THR A 286 1.61 -2.89 -24.69
C THR A 286 2.99 -2.70 -25.31
N ARG A 287 3.70 -3.78 -25.61
CA ARG A 287 5.10 -3.74 -26.08
C ARG A 287 5.31 -2.94 -27.37
N ASP A 288 4.29 -2.87 -28.21
CA ASP A 288 4.28 -2.11 -29.46
C ASP A 288 4.05 -0.60 -29.27
N LEU A 289 3.64 -0.15 -28.09
CA LEU A 289 3.38 1.25 -27.76
C LEU A 289 4.65 1.87 -27.15
N LEU A 290 5.46 2.52 -27.99
CA LEU A 290 6.81 2.97 -27.62
C LEU A 290 6.84 4.10 -26.59
N ASN A 291 5.75 4.89 -26.49
CA ASN A 291 5.61 5.98 -25.53
C ASN A 291 4.88 5.56 -24.24
N VAL A 292 4.65 4.26 -24.02
CA VAL A 292 4.02 3.73 -22.81
C VAL A 292 5.05 3.20 -21.85
N CYS A 293 5.02 3.70 -20.62
CA CYS A 293 5.86 3.25 -19.51
C CYS A 293 5.01 2.53 -18.45
N VAL A 294 5.14 1.19 -18.38
CA VAL A 294 4.42 0.35 -17.41
C VAL A 294 5.22 0.20 -16.12
N ILE A 295 4.66 0.69 -15.02
CA ILE A 295 5.32 0.73 -13.71
C ILE A 295 4.42 0.18 -12.59
N PRO A 296 5.01 -0.43 -11.55
CA PRO A 296 4.26 -0.79 -10.36
C PRO A 296 3.75 0.47 -9.64
N SER A 297 2.52 0.43 -9.14
CA SER A 297 1.98 1.54 -8.34
C SER A 297 2.69 1.71 -6.99
N GLY A 298 3.43 0.70 -6.56
CA GLY A 298 3.93 0.63 -5.20
C GLY A 298 2.78 0.67 -4.19
N GLU A 299 3.08 1.16 -3.01
CA GLU A 299 2.13 1.28 -1.90
C GLU A 299 1.45 2.67 -1.86
N TYR A 300 1.70 3.51 -2.89
CA TYR A 300 1.27 4.91 -2.93
C TYR A 300 0.07 5.16 -3.85
N MET A 301 -0.54 4.11 -4.38
CA MET A 301 -1.87 4.14 -5.01
C MET A 301 -2.80 3.36 -4.08
N ILE A 302 -3.66 4.09 -3.38
CA ILE A 302 -4.56 3.49 -2.40
C ILE A 302 -5.59 2.68 -3.17
N SER A 303 -5.76 1.40 -2.84
CA SER A 303 -6.80 0.55 -3.41
C SER A 303 -8.00 0.44 -2.45
N LYS A 304 -9.15 0.01 -2.97
CA LYS A 304 -10.31 -0.28 -2.12
C LYS A 304 -10.01 -1.31 -1.04
N ALA A 305 -9.12 -2.26 -1.30
CA ALA A 305 -8.78 -3.31 -0.35
C ALA A 305 -7.71 -2.85 0.68
N THR A 306 -6.89 -1.86 0.35
CA THR A 306 -5.93 -1.29 1.30
C THR A 306 -6.53 -0.18 2.15
N PHE A 307 -7.58 0.50 1.68
CA PHE A 307 -8.25 1.54 2.44
C PHE A 307 -9.13 0.93 3.54
N PRO A 308 -8.85 1.20 4.82
CA PRO A 308 -9.61 0.61 5.91
C PRO A 308 -10.93 1.37 6.13
N THR A 309 -12.02 0.63 6.26
CA THR A 309 -13.35 1.19 6.53
C THR A 309 -13.75 1.13 8.00
N TYR A 310 -12.97 0.47 8.83
CA TYR A 310 -13.28 0.15 10.22
C TYR A 310 -13.54 1.36 11.13
N PHE A 311 -12.99 2.54 10.81
CA PHE A 311 -13.20 3.77 11.60
C PHE A 311 -14.23 4.73 11.00
N ILE A 312 -14.86 4.35 9.88
CA ILE A 312 -15.86 5.16 9.17
C ILE A 312 -17.24 4.71 9.62
N LYS A 313 -17.99 5.61 10.25
CA LYS A 313 -19.34 5.32 10.74
C LYS A 313 -20.35 5.17 9.59
N ASP A 314 -20.24 6.02 8.58
CA ASP A 314 -21.11 6.00 7.40
C ASP A 314 -20.41 5.29 6.24
N THR A 315 -20.74 4.01 6.08
CA THR A 315 -20.17 3.16 5.03
C THR A 315 -20.56 3.62 3.61
N ALA A 316 -21.67 4.35 3.46
CA ALA A 316 -22.05 4.91 2.17
C ALA A 316 -21.06 5.99 1.69
N ASN A 317 -20.45 6.72 2.62
CA ASN A 317 -19.44 7.73 2.34
C ASN A 317 -18.00 7.17 2.28
N ALA A 318 -17.79 5.95 2.72
CA ALA A 318 -16.44 5.35 2.75
C ALA A 318 -15.77 5.31 1.37
N GLU A 319 -16.54 5.03 0.32
CA GLU A 319 -16.03 4.98 -1.06
C GLU A 319 -15.61 6.36 -1.56
N SER A 320 -16.36 7.40 -1.23
CA SER A 320 -16.01 8.77 -1.59
C SER A 320 -14.81 9.28 -0.80
N MET A 321 -14.69 8.94 0.48
CA MET A 321 -13.52 9.28 1.31
C MET A 321 -12.25 8.62 0.79
N TYR A 322 -12.34 7.34 0.45
CA TYR A 322 -11.25 6.59 -0.17
C TYR A 322 -10.81 7.25 -1.48
N ALA A 323 -11.77 7.50 -2.39
CA ALA A 323 -11.49 8.11 -3.67
C ALA A 323 -10.85 9.50 -3.50
N ALA A 324 -11.39 10.33 -2.61
CA ALA A 324 -10.85 11.67 -2.35
C ALA A 324 -9.41 11.63 -1.81
N LEU A 325 -9.10 10.68 -0.92
CA LEU A 325 -7.76 10.54 -0.35
C LEU A 325 -6.73 10.08 -1.39
N ASP A 326 -7.05 9.06 -2.19
CA ASP A 326 -6.19 8.56 -3.26
C ASP A 326 -5.96 9.62 -4.35
N VAL A 327 -7.02 10.27 -4.81
CA VAL A 327 -6.97 11.35 -5.80
C VAL A 327 -6.13 12.53 -5.29
N THR A 328 -6.26 12.86 -3.99
CA THR A 328 -5.46 13.91 -3.36
C THR A 328 -3.98 13.55 -3.33
N LEU A 329 -3.62 12.32 -2.96
CA LEU A 329 -2.24 11.83 -2.99
C LEU A 329 -1.68 11.85 -4.41
N PHE A 330 -2.44 11.31 -5.36
CA PHE A 330 -2.03 11.28 -6.76
C PHE A 330 -1.79 12.71 -7.31
N GLY A 331 -2.76 13.60 -7.19
CA GLY A 331 -2.67 14.95 -7.75
C GLY A 331 -1.60 15.80 -7.07
N SER A 332 -1.62 15.86 -5.73
CA SER A 332 -0.75 16.76 -4.97
C SER A 332 0.73 16.35 -4.94
N LYS A 333 1.02 15.05 -5.06
CA LYS A 333 2.38 14.50 -4.90
C LYS A 333 2.89 13.80 -6.17
N ILE A 334 2.15 12.79 -6.66
CA ILE A 334 2.63 11.92 -7.74
C ILE A 334 2.59 12.65 -9.08
N ALA A 335 1.45 13.20 -9.45
CA ALA A 335 1.29 13.91 -10.73
C ALA A 335 2.24 15.12 -10.79
N LYS A 336 2.28 15.91 -9.72
CA LYS A 336 3.21 17.05 -9.62
C LYS A 336 4.67 16.64 -9.78
N ALA A 337 5.08 15.55 -9.14
CA ALA A 337 6.46 15.08 -9.19
C ALA A 337 6.85 14.50 -10.54
N LEU A 338 5.91 13.89 -11.28
CA LEU A 338 6.16 13.23 -12.57
C LEU A 338 5.76 14.11 -13.78
N GLY A 339 5.28 15.34 -13.55
CA GLY A 339 4.83 16.23 -14.62
C GLY A 339 3.56 15.77 -15.33
N ILE A 340 2.72 14.94 -14.67
CA ILE A 340 1.49 14.40 -15.26
C ILE A 340 0.45 15.51 -15.33
N THR A 341 -0.06 15.77 -16.53
CA THR A 341 -1.09 16.79 -16.80
C THR A 341 -2.44 16.19 -17.19
N ARG A 342 -2.46 14.89 -17.54
CA ARG A 342 -3.68 14.17 -17.94
C ARG A 342 -3.82 12.85 -17.25
N ARG A 343 -5.03 12.54 -16.78
CA ARG A 343 -5.40 11.25 -16.20
C ARG A 343 -6.46 10.59 -17.05
N PHE A 344 -6.12 9.47 -17.66
CA PHE A 344 -7.01 8.71 -18.51
C PHE A 344 -7.75 7.63 -17.71
N VAL A 345 -9.07 7.57 -17.92
CA VAL A 345 -9.96 6.58 -17.30
C VAL A 345 -10.97 6.08 -18.31
N GLY A 346 -11.47 4.85 -18.13
CA GLY A 346 -12.57 4.34 -18.93
C GLY A 346 -13.91 4.80 -18.34
N THR A 347 -14.89 5.08 -19.21
CA THR A 347 -16.28 5.25 -18.76
C THR A 347 -16.75 4.01 -18.00
N GLU A 348 -17.59 4.19 -16.96
CA GLU A 348 -18.06 3.08 -16.13
C GLU A 348 -19.58 3.03 -16.04
N PRO A 349 -20.25 2.37 -16.99
CA PRO A 349 -21.70 2.27 -16.99
C PRO A 349 -22.25 1.27 -15.96
N TYR A 350 -21.45 0.29 -15.53
CA TYR A 350 -21.93 -0.88 -14.78
C TYR A 350 -21.62 -0.83 -13.29
N CYS A 351 -20.44 -0.33 -12.88
CA CYS A 351 -20.00 -0.33 -11.49
C CYS A 351 -20.18 1.05 -10.87
N GLY A 352 -21.14 1.19 -9.94
CA GLY A 352 -21.40 2.45 -9.23
C GLY A 352 -20.20 2.99 -8.46
N VAL A 353 -19.40 2.10 -7.87
CA VAL A 353 -18.17 2.45 -7.13
C VAL A 353 -17.14 3.11 -8.03
N THR A 354 -16.87 2.51 -9.19
CA THR A 354 -15.89 3.08 -10.14
C THR A 354 -16.41 4.37 -10.76
N ARG A 355 -17.71 4.46 -11.00
CA ARG A 355 -18.34 5.70 -11.48
C ARG A 355 -18.17 6.83 -10.46
N ASN A 356 -18.47 6.58 -9.20
CA ASN A 356 -18.25 7.55 -8.11
C ASN A 356 -16.79 7.98 -8.01
N TYR A 357 -15.86 7.03 -8.16
CA TYR A 357 -14.44 7.33 -8.17
C TYR A 357 -14.06 8.25 -9.35
N ASN A 358 -14.59 8.00 -10.56
CA ASN A 358 -14.37 8.87 -11.71
C ASN A 358 -14.91 10.29 -11.47
N GLU A 359 -16.09 10.45 -10.85
CA GLU A 359 -16.64 11.77 -10.52
C GLU A 359 -15.76 12.52 -9.50
N VAL A 360 -15.28 11.85 -8.48
CA VAL A 360 -14.33 12.44 -7.51
C VAL A 360 -13.04 12.88 -8.20
N MET A 361 -12.52 12.10 -9.16
CA MET A 361 -11.35 12.50 -9.95
C MET A 361 -11.63 13.76 -10.77
N LYS A 362 -12.77 13.84 -11.45
CA LYS A 362 -13.17 15.01 -12.25
C LYS A 362 -13.31 16.28 -11.41
N GLU A 363 -13.74 16.13 -10.16
CA GLU A 363 -13.87 17.26 -9.23
C GLU A 363 -12.52 17.72 -8.67
N LEU A 364 -11.66 16.78 -8.28
CA LEU A 364 -10.47 17.10 -7.50
C LEU A 364 -9.19 17.26 -8.34
N LEU A 365 -8.94 16.44 -9.37
CA LEU A 365 -7.69 16.50 -10.14
C LEU A 365 -7.44 17.84 -10.83
N PRO A 366 -8.45 18.54 -11.37
CA PRO A 366 -8.25 19.89 -11.94
C PRO A 366 -7.66 20.88 -10.95
N LYS A 367 -7.95 20.76 -9.64
CA LYS A 367 -7.37 21.59 -8.58
C LYS A 367 -5.85 21.43 -8.45
N TYR A 368 -5.30 20.33 -8.99
CA TYR A 368 -3.87 20.01 -9.03
C TYR A 368 -3.26 20.18 -10.43
N GLY A 369 -4.02 20.74 -11.38
CA GLY A 369 -3.56 20.93 -12.76
C GLY A 369 -3.56 19.66 -13.61
N VAL A 370 -4.37 18.66 -13.25
CA VAL A 370 -4.51 17.41 -13.98
C VAL A 370 -5.90 17.30 -14.59
N GLU A 371 -5.97 17.26 -15.92
CA GLU A 371 -7.19 17.02 -16.69
C GLU A 371 -7.61 15.54 -16.59
N VAL A 372 -8.90 15.26 -16.39
CA VAL A 372 -9.44 13.89 -16.45
C VAL A 372 -10.05 13.65 -17.81
N CYS A 373 -9.46 12.70 -18.55
CA CYS A 373 -9.88 12.30 -19.88
C CYS A 373 -10.62 10.96 -19.83
N GLU A 374 -11.94 10.97 -20.03
CA GLU A 374 -12.69 9.71 -20.13
C GLU A 374 -12.63 9.15 -21.56
N ILE A 375 -12.31 7.88 -21.65
CA ILE A 375 -12.32 7.11 -22.89
C ILE A 375 -13.51 6.15 -22.84
N GLU A 376 -14.37 6.19 -23.85
CA GLU A 376 -15.52 5.33 -23.91
C GLU A 376 -15.11 3.86 -24.03
N ARG A 377 -15.76 2.99 -23.24
CA ARG A 377 -15.50 1.55 -23.28
C ARG A 377 -16.05 0.95 -24.56
N THR A 378 -15.28 0.09 -25.20
CA THR A 378 -15.67 -0.67 -26.37
C THR A 378 -16.18 -2.05 -26.00
N GLY A 379 -17.31 -2.47 -26.57
CA GLY A 379 -17.68 -3.86 -26.80
C GLY A 379 -18.02 -4.72 -25.58
N GLY A 380 -18.36 -4.15 -24.41
CA GLY A 380 -18.74 -4.95 -23.22
C GLY A 380 -17.62 -5.84 -22.68
N ILE A 381 -16.37 -5.56 -23.01
CA ILE A 381 -15.19 -6.30 -22.55
C ILE A 381 -14.88 -5.92 -21.10
N SER A 382 -14.89 -6.90 -20.20
CA SER A 382 -14.52 -6.70 -18.80
C SER A 382 -13.63 -7.83 -18.28
N ALA A 383 -12.81 -7.51 -17.27
CA ALA A 383 -11.99 -8.52 -16.60
C ALA A 383 -12.84 -9.58 -15.87
N SER A 384 -14.06 -9.24 -15.44
CA SER A 384 -14.99 -10.20 -14.84
C SER A 384 -15.43 -11.25 -15.84
N ARG A 385 -15.81 -10.85 -17.06
CA ARG A 385 -16.16 -11.80 -18.14
C ARG A 385 -15.00 -12.74 -18.49
N VAL A 386 -13.76 -12.22 -18.47
CA VAL A 386 -12.58 -13.08 -18.67
C VAL A 386 -12.45 -14.12 -17.57
N ARG A 387 -12.64 -13.72 -16.31
CA ARG A 387 -12.59 -14.69 -15.19
C ARG A 387 -13.71 -15.73 -15.25
N GLU A 388 -14.90 -15.34 -15.65
CA GLU A 388 -16.03 -16.27 -15.88
C GLU A 388 -15.74 -17.25 -17.03
N ALA A 389 -15.15 -16.79 -18.13
CA ALA A 389 -14.75 -17.65 -19.24
C ALA A 389 -13.65 -18.65 -18.82
N LEU A 390 -12.68 -18.21 -18.02
CA LEU A 390 -11.66 -19.08 -17.43
C LEU A 390 -12.25 -20.14 -16.52
N ASP A 391 -13.23 -19.77 -15.66
CA ASP A 391 -13.88 -20.72 -14.74
C ASP A 391 -14.69 -21.78 -15.51
N LYS A 392 -15.15 -21.45 -16.72
CA LYS A 392 -15.87 -22.36 -17.62
C LYS A 392 -14.97 -23.12 -18.60
N GLY A 393 -13.68 -22.79 -18.67
CA GLY A 393 -12.76 -23.34 -19.68
C GLY A 393 -13.07 -22.93 -21.12
N ASP A 394 -13.77 -21.80 -21.31
CA ASP A 394 -14.20 -21.31 -22.62
C ASP A 394 -13.09 -20.51 -23.30
N ILE A 395 -12.20 -21.23 -24.00
CA ILE A 395 -11.03 -20.62 -24.69
C ILE A 395 -11.50 -19.71 -25.83
N THR A 396 -12.59 -20.03 -26.51
CA THR A 396 -13.11 -19.22 -27.60
C THR A 396 -13.55 -17.83 -27.11
N ALA A 397 -14.26 -17.78 -26.00
CA ALA A 397 -14.63 -16.52 -25.37
C ALA A 397 -13.41 -15.73 -24.86
N LEU A 398 -12.34 -16.41 -24.42
CA LEU A 398 -11.11 -15.75 -24.00
C LEU A 398 -10.41 -15.03 -25.15
N ASP A 399 -10.35 -15.62 -26.33
CA ASP A 399 -9.71 -15.03 -27.52
C ASP A 399 -10.36 -13.70 -27.93
N GLU A 400 -11.68 -13.58 -27.72
CA GLU A 400 -12.44 -12.36 -27.99
C GLU A 400 -12.28 -11.27 -26.90
N LEU A 401 -11.78 -11.62 -25.71
CA LEU A 401 -11.75 -10.72 -24.55
C LEU A 401 -10.35 -10.22 -24.19
N VAL A 402 -9.30 -10.97 -24.55
CA VAL A 402 -7.93 -10.63 -24.16
C VAL A 402 -6.99 -10.56 -25.36
N PRO A 403 -5.92 -9.76 -25.29
CA PRO A 403 -4.87 -9.82 -26.31
C PRO A 403 -4.22 -11.20 -26.38
N GLU A 404 -3.78 -11.61 -27.55
CA GLU A 404 -3.07 -12.88 -27.78
C GLU A 404 -1.91 -13.09 -26.79
N SER A 405 -1.18 -12.00 -26.48
CA SER A 405 -0.10 -12.02 -25.49
C SER A 405 -0.57 -12.42 -24.07
N THR A 406 -1.78 -11.99 -23.69
CA THR A 406 -2.42 -12.36 -22.42
C THR A 406 -2.93 -13.79 -22.46
N LEU A 407 -3.59 -14.20 -23.54
CA LEU A 407 -4.06 -15.57 -23.71
C LEU A 407 -2.90 -16.56 -23.61
N ASN A 408 -1.84 -16.33 -24.38
CA ASN A 408 -0.62 -17.15 -24.36
C ASN A 408 0.03 -17.19 -22.96
N TYR A 409 -0.03 -16.11 -22.19
CA TYR A 409 0.49 -16.07 -20.83
C TYR A 409 -0.33 -16.95 -19.88
N ILE A 410 -1.64 -16.84 -19.94
CA ILE A 410 -2.57 -17.62 -19.10
C ILE A 410 -2.44 -19.11 -19.41
N MET A 411 -2.50 -19.48 -20.70
CA MET A 411 -2.42 -20.89 -21.13
C MET A 411 -1.12 -21.57 -20.69
N ARG A 412 0.01 -20.86 -20.74
CA ARG A 412 1.30 -21.40 -20.27
C ARG A 412 1.32 -21.62 -18.76
N LYS A 413 0.60 -20.81 -18.00
CA LYS A 413 0.58 -20.90 -16.53
C LYS A 413 -0.37 -21.99 -16.03
N GLU A 414 -1.46 -22.25 -16.73
CA GLU A 414 -2.40 -23.32 -16.40
C GLU A 414 -1.87 -24.71 -16.80
N THR A 415 -0.80 -24.76 -17.61
CA THR A 415 -0.15 -26.01 -18.04
C THR A 415 1.02 -26.42 -17.12
N LEU A 416 1.42 -25.55 -16.19
CA LEU A 416 2.46 -25.76 -15.17
C LEU A 416 1.84 -26.01 -13.81
#